data_c8bf72c0ef2095bfbfb1a45840a63cf0
#
_entry.id   c8bf72c0ef2095bfbfb1a45840a63cf0
#
_cell.length_a   1.000
_cell.length_b   1.000
_cell.length_c   1.000
_cell.angle_alpha   90.00
_cell.angle_beta   90.00
_cell.angle_gamma   90.00
#
_symmetry.space_group_name_H-M   'P 1'
#
loop_
_entity.id
_entity.type
_entity.pdbx_description
1 polymer ?
#
loop_
_entity_poly.entity_id
_entity_poly.type
_entity_poly.pdbx_seq_one_letter_code
_entity_poly.pdbx_strand_id
1 'polypeptide(L)' 'MPQKRHTVDQIVAKLLKADVELGKGKKVPEVCKLLEITEQTYYRWRRICREGR' A
#
# COMPACT_ATOMS: atom_id res chain seq x y z
N MET A 1 -18.15 -11.09 8.66
CA MET A 1 -18.27 -10.75 7.40
C MET A 1 -17.03 -10.56 6.70
N PRO A 2 -16.79 -11.28 5.74
CA PRO A 2 -15.57 -11.20 4.98
C PRO A 2 -15.54 -9.92 4.19
N GLN A 3 -14.61 -9.12 4.49
CA GLN A 3 -14.43 -7.89 3.80
C GLN A 3 -13.21 -7.96 2.98
N LYS A 4 -13.37 -7.85 1.70
CA LYS A 4 -12.24 -7.81 0.82
C LYS A 4 -11.70 -6.44 0.68
N ARG A 5 -12.44 -5.47 1.13
CA ARG A 5 -11.96 -4.12 1.03
C ARG A 5 -11.12 -3.77 2.23
N HIS A 6 -10.14 -2.95 2.00
CA HIS A 6 -9.31 -2.45 3.09
C HIS A 6 -9.87 -1.12 3.56
N THR A 7 -9.85 -0.92 4.85
CA THR A 7 -10.26 0.37 5.39
C THR A 7 -9.15 1.38 5.13
N VAL A 8 -9.50 2.65 5.31
CA VAL A 8 -8.52 3.71 5.11
C VAL A 8 -7.34 3.50 6.06
N ASP A 9 -7.62 3.11 7.29
CA ASP A 9 -6.56 2.87 8.26
C ASP A 9 -5.62 1.78 7.76
N GLN A 10 -6.17 0.72 7.22
CA GLN A 10 -5.35 -0.36 6.72
C GLN A 10 -4.54 0.08 5.51
N ILE A 11 -5.14 0.88 4.65
CA ILE A 11 -4.44 1.38 3.48
C ILE A 11 -3.25 2.23 3.91
N VAL A 12 -3.48 3.13 4.84
CA VAL A 12 -2.40 3.99 5.32
C VAL A 12 -1.29 3.16 5.96
N ALA A 13 -1.68 2.19 6.78
CA ALA A 13 -0.68 1.35 7.43
C ALA A 13 0.16 0.60 6.40
N LYS A 14 -0.49 0.06 5.38
CA LYS A 14 0.23 -0.68 4.35
C LYS A 14 1.14 0.25 3.56
N LEU A 15 0.69 1.46 3.28
CA LEU A 15 1.53 2.40 2.55
C LEU A 15 2.73 2.82 3.36
N LEU A 16 2.55 3.00 4.66
CA LEU A 16 3.68 3.34 5.52
C LEU A 16 4.69 2.21 5.53
N LYS A 17 4.22 0.99 5.62
CA LYS A 17 5.12 -0.14 5.58
C LYS A 17 5.84 -0.21 4.23
N ALA A 18 5.11 0.08 3.16
CA ALA A 18 5.73 0.08 1.85
C ALA A 18 6.85 1.11 1.78
N ASP A 19 6.60 2.28 2.35
CA ASP A 19 7.60 3.33 2.36
C ASP A 19 8.86 2.86 3.07
N VAL A 20 8.70 2.21 4.21
CA VAL A 20 9.82 1.73 4.97
C VAL A 20 10.60 0.69 4.17
N GLU A 21 9.90 -0.23 3.54
CA GLU A 21 10.56 -1.27 2.77
C GLU A 21 11.28 -0.69 1.57
N LEU A 22 10.68 0.28 0.91
CA LEU A 22 11.33 0.93 -0.22
C LEU A 22 12.59 1.64 0.24
N GLY A 23 12.54 2.22 1.43
CA GLY A 23 13.71 2.87 1.99
C GLY A 23 14.83 1.90 2.29
N LYS A 24 14.49 0.63 2.48
CA LYS A 24 15.49 -0.39 2.72
C LYS A 24 16.12 -0.90 1.44
N GLY A 25 15.60 -0.46 0.31
CA GLY A 25 16.18 -0.88 -0.96
C GLY A 25 15.31 -1.86 -1.72
N LYS A 26 14.13 -2.16 -1.23
CA LYS A 26 13.25 -3.05 -1.95
C LYS A 26 12.57 -2.34 -3.10
N LYS A 27 12.09 -3.11 -4.04
CA LYS A 27 11.44 -2.53 -5.20
C LYS A 27 9.94 -2.62 -5.05
N VAL A 28 9.25 -1.79 -5.82
CA VAL A 28 7.80 -1.71 -5.75
C VAL A 28 7.15 -3.08 -5.92
N PRO A 29 7.52 -3.88 -6.92
CA PRO A 29 6.89 -5.20 -7.07
C PRO A 29 7.07 -6.07 -5.84
N GLU A 30 8.24 -6.01 -5.23
CA GLU A 30 8.51 -6.81 -4.05
C GLU A 30 7.67 -6.35 -2.88
N VAL A 31 7.56 -5.05 -2.73
CA VAL A 31 6.77 -4.49 -1.64
C VAL A 31 5.31 -4.86 -1.82
N CYS A 32 4.83 -4.80 -3.05
CA CYS A 32 3.45 -5.15 -3.31
C CYS A 32 3.18 -6.61 -2.95
N LYS A 33 4.14 -7.48 -3.22
CA LYS A 33 3.99 -8.87 -2.86
C LYS A 33 3.91 -9.03 -1.35
N LEU A 34 4.75 -8.32 -0.66
CA LEU A 34 4.75 -8.37 0.80
C LEU A 34 3.41 -7.95 1.36
N LEU A 35 2.81 -6.95 0.74
CA LEU A 35 1.54 -6.42 1.19
C LEU A 35 0.36 -7.17 0.60
N GLU A 36 0.64 -8.12 -0.29
CA GLU A 36 -0.41 -8.90 -0.92
C GLU A 36 -1.35 -8.02 -1.73
N ILE A 37 -0.78 -7.09 -2.45
CA ILE A 37 -1.54 -6.22 -3.33
C ILE A 37 -0.82 -6.16 -4.68
N THR A 38 -1.51 -5.62 -5.66
CA THR A 38 -0.91 -5.45 -6.98
C THR A 38 -0.28 -4.08 -7.05
N GLU A 39 0.60 -3.90 -8.04
CA GLU A 39 1.20 -2.60 -8.25
C GLU A 39 0.14 -1.56 -8.56
N GLN A 40 -0.86 -1.97 -9.31
CA GLN A 40 -1.94 -1.08 -9.64
C GLN A 40 -2.63 -0.57 -8.40
N THR A 41 -2.92 -1.48 -7.48
CA THR A 41 -3.56 -1.12 -6.23
C THR A 41 -2.67 -0.20 -5.41
N TYR A 42 -1.37 -0.50 -5.41
CA TYR A 42 -0.42 0.31 -4.66
C TYR A 42 -0.43 1.75 -5.15
N TYR A 43 -0.37 1.94 -6.46
CA TYR A 43 -0.34 3.29 -7.00
C TYR A 43 -1.66 4.00 -6.77
N ARG A 44 -2.75 3.26 -6.85
CA ARG A 44 -4.06 3.84 -6.59
C ARG A 44 -4.14 4.33 -5.15
N TRP A 45 -3.66 3.51 -4.22
CA TRP A 45 -3.69 3.88 -2.81
C TRP A 45 -2.86 5.11 -2.54
N ARG A 46 -1.69 5.18 -3.16
CA ARG A 46 -0.84 6.33 -2.98
C ARG A 46 -1.55 7.61 -3.43
N ARG A 47 -2.25 7.49 -4.52
CA ARG A 47 -2.96 8.64 -5.05
C ARG A 47 -4.06 9.08 -4.10
N ILE A 48 -4.83 8.11 -3.62
CA ILE A 48 -5.91 8.40 -2.70
C ILE A 48 -5.38 9.07 -1.44
N CYS A 49 -4.31 8.54 -0.90
CA CYS A 49 -3.74 9.10 0.30
C CYS A 49 -3.28 10.51 0.11
N ARG A 50 -2.69 10.79 -1.02
CA ARG A 50 -2.20 12.13 -1.26
C ARG A 50 -3.31 13.12 -1.36
N GLU A 51 -4.38 12.73 -2.02
CA GLU A 51 -5.48 13.63 -2.21
C GLU A 51 -6.39 13.69 -1.01
N GLY A 52 -6.32 12.71 -0.18
CA GLY A 52 -7.18 12.66 0.98
C GLY A 52 -6.82 13.63 2.06
N ARG A 53 -5.84 14.45 1.82
CA ARG A 53 -5.42 15.36 2.85
C ARG A 53 -6.22 16.63 2.91
#